data_967596088b31567295a2dec49ae3d54c
#
_entry.id   967596088b31567295a2dec49ae3d54c
#
_cell.length_a   1.000
_cell.length_b   1.000
_cell.length_c   1.000
_cell.angle_alpha   90.00
_cell.angle_beta   90.00
_cell.angle_gamma   90.00
#
_symmetry.space_group_name_H-M   'P 1'
#
loop_
_entity.id
_entity.type
_entity.pdbx_description
1 polymer ?
#
loop_
_entity_poly.entity_id
_entity_poly.type
_entity_poly.pdbx_seq_one_letter_code
_entity_poly.pdbx_strand_id
1 'polypeptide(L)'
;MENSNFNQHIILQPQNCLDSQAGRRLQQQLAEIVPERHKLWIIDMAAVDFIDSSGICALVGGLNAARRRGCRLVICNLSATVKLIFEITQLDQLFEIFDSSDQIISAETPAVVA
;
A
#
# COMPACT_ATOMS: atom_id res chain seq x y z
N MET A 1 -3.66 -2.99 -26.44
CA MET A 1 -3.82 -3.15 -25.95
C MET A 1 -4.26 -3.69 -25.06
N GLU A 2 -4.72 -3.94 -24.85
CA GLU A 2 -5.19 -4.63 -24.17
C GLU A 2 -4.68 -5.14 -23.01
N ASN A 3 -3.75 -5.23 -22.74
CA ASN A 3 -3.01 -5.64 -21.65
C ASN A 3 -2.96 -4.72 -20.51
N SER A 4 -3.54 -3.54 -20.61
CA SER A 4 -3.46 -2.53 -19.58
C SER A 4 -4.06 -2.99 -18.26
N ASN A 5 -4.99 -3.93 -18.28
CA ASN A 5 -5.60 -4.40 -17.03
C ASN A 5 -4.62 -5.11 -16.13
N PHE A 6 -3.59 -5.73 -16.72
CA PHE A 6 -2.63 -6.46 -15.92
C PHE A 6 -1.58 -5.55 -15.32
N ASN A 7 -1.49 -4.31 -15.81
CA ASN A 7 -0.46 -3.39 -15.36
C ASN A 7 -1.01 -2.20 -14.62
N GLN A 8 -2.20 -2.34 -14.06
CA GLN A 8 -2.82 -1.22 -13.37
C GLN A 8 -2.44 -1.11 -11.92
N HIS A 9 -1.53 -1.95 -11.45
CA HIS A 9 -1.04 -1.82 -10.08
C HIS A 9 0.31 -1.13 -10.08
N ILE A 10 0.62 -0.50 -8.95
CA ILE A 10 1.95 0.07 -8.71
C ILE A 10 2.37 -0.37 -7.32
N ILE A 11 3.65 -0.70 -7.17
CA ILE A 11 4.19 -1.16 -5.90
C ILE A 11 5.17 -0.14 -5.38
N LEU A 12 4.96 0.31 -4.15
CA LEU A 12 5.86 1.21 -3.46
C LEU A 12 6.50 0.44 -2.32
N GLN A 13 7.82 0.62 -2.14
CA GLN A 13 8.58 -0.16 -1.17
C GLN A 13 9.38 0.76 -0.26
N PRO A 14 8.74 1.32 0.78
CA PRO A 14 9.49 2.11 1.75
C PRO A 14 10.47 1.20 2.51
N GLN A 15 11.52 1.79 3.05
CA GLN A 15 12.60 1.03 3.66
C GLN A 15 12.91 1.54 5.06
N ASN A 16 13.45 0.65 5.88
CA ASN A 16 13.93 0.94 7.23
C ASN A 16 12.81 1.35 8.16
N CYS A 17 12.86 2.55 8.67
CA CYS A 17 11.83 3.06 9.56
C CYS A 17 10.91 3.99 8.80
N LEU A 18 9.61 3.76 8.90
CA LEU A 18 8.65 4.66 8.27
C LEU A 18 8.36 5.79 9.27
N ASP A 19 9.20 6.80 9.24
CA ASP A 19 9.14 7.98 10.10
C ASP A 19 8.66 9.18 9.30
N SER A 20 8.84 10.39 9.85
CA SER A 20 8.35 11.58 9.19
C SER A 20 9.01 11.82 7.83
N GLN A 21 10.30 11.55 7.72
CA GLN A 21 11.02 11.75 6.47
C GLN A 21 10.57 10.73 5.43
N ALA A 22 10.53 9.45 5.80
CA ALA A 22 10.09 8.41 4.89
C ALA A 22 8.62 8.57 4.56
N GLY A 23 7.81 9.02 5.53
CA GLY A 23 6.41 9.27 5.30
C GLY A 23 6.17 10.37 4.28
N ARG A 24 6.96 11.45 4.36
CA ARG A 24 6.84 12.52 3.36
C ARG A 24 7.21 12.02 1.97
N ARG A 25 8.26 11.20 1.90
CA ARG A 25 8.67 10.61 0.62
C ARG A 25 7.56 9.74 0.05
N LEU A 26 6.95 8.93 0.89
CA LEU A 26 5.85 8.07 0.47
C LEU A 26 4.67 8.91 -0.03
N GLN A 27 4.33 9.97 0.71
CA GLN A 27 3.23 10.83 0.28
C GLN A 27 3.51 11.50 -1.05
N GLN A 28 4.75 11.91 -1.29
CA GLN A 28 5.13 12.48 -2.58
C GLN A 28 4.99 11.45 -3.70
N GLN A 29 5.42 10.22 -3.46
CA GLN A 29 5.28 9.17 -4.45
C GLN A 29 3.82 8.88 -4.75
N LEU A 30 2.99 8.85 -3.72
CA LEU A 30 1.56 8.61 -3.91
C LEU A 30 0.91 9.75 -4.69
N ALA A 31 1.33 10.99 -4.42
CA ALA A 31 0.76 12.15 -5.11
C ALA A 31 1.08 12.15 -6.60
N GLU A 32 2.17 11.50 -6.99
CA GLU A 32 2.59 11.45 -8.39
C GLU A 32 1.94 10.30 -9.16
N ILE A 33 1.21 9.43 -8.50
CA ILE A 33 0.54 8.34 -9.18
C ILE A 33 -0.60 8.88 -10.05
N VAL A 34 -0.66 8.39 -11.28
CA VAL A 34 -1.73 8.76 -12.20
C VAL A 34 -2.86 7.75 -12.02
N PRO A 35 -4.01 8.17 -11.46
CA PRO A 35 -5.08 7.21 -11.14
C PRO A 35 -5.63 6.48 -12.34
N GLU A 36 -5.57 7.08 -13.52
CA GLU A 36 -6.06 6.44 -14.75
C GLU A 36 -5.17 5.26 -15.14
N ARG A 37 -3.91 5.28 -14.74
CA ARG A 37 -2.98 4.22 -15.08
C ARG A 37 -2.84 3.18 -13.99
N HIS A 38 -2.98 3.60 -12.74
CA HIS A 38 -2.74 2.72 -11.60
C HIS A 38 -3.90 2.81 -10.64
N LYS A 39 -4.80 1.83 -10.73
CA LYS A 39 -5.98 1.78 -9.87
C LYS A 39 -5.71 1.04 -8.57
N LEU A 40 -4.66 0.26 -8.52
CA LEU A 40 -4.31 -0.54 -7.34
C LEU A 40 -2.94 -0.10 -6.85
N TRP A 41 -2.90 0.45 -5.65
CA TRP A 41 -1.66 0.93 -5.02
C TRP A 41 -1.27 -0.09 -3.96
N ILE A 42 -0.11 -0.71 -4.13
CA ILE A 42 0.40 -1.71 -3.22
C ILE A 42 1.58 -1.12 -2.46
N ILE A 43 1.50 -1.10 -1.14
CA ILE A 43 2.63 -0.68 -0.31
C ILE A 43 3.24 -1.94 0.29
N ASP A 44 4.43 -2.26 -0.19
CA ASP A 44 5.17 -3.44 0.23
C ASP A 44 6.06 -3.05 1.40
N MET A 45 5.76 -3.58 2.58
CA MET A 45 6.43 -3.23 3.82
C MET A 45 7.54 -4.20 4.20
N ALA A 46 7.97 -5.04 3.27
CA ALA A 46 8.96 -6.08 3.58
C ALA A 46 10.26 -5.52 4.13
N ALA A 47 10.65 -4.33 3.69
CA ALA A 47 11.90 -3.70 4.13
C ALA A 47 11.69 -2.69 5.26
N VAL A 48 10.49 -2.64 5.85
CA VAL A 48 10.19 -1.71 6.94
C VAL A 48 10.24 -2.45 8.27
N ASP A 49 11.14 -2.02 9.15
CA ASP A 49 11.31 -2.67 10.45
C ASP A 49 10.43 -2.06 11.52
N PHE A 50 10.09 -0.81 11.39
CA PHE A 50 9.37 -0.07 12.42
C PHE A 50 8.61 1.08 11.79
N ILE A 51 7.53 1.48 12.43
CA ILE A 51 6.73 2.61 11.99
C ILE A 51 6.38 3.46 13.22
N ASP A 52 6.55 4.78 13.09
CA ASP A 52 6.17 5.69 14.16
C ASP A 52 4.87 6.40 13.80
N SER A 53 4.44 7.33 14.65
CA SER A 53 3.17 8.02 14.44
C SER A 53 3.15 8.83 13.15
N SER A 54 4.28 9.39 12.74
CA SER A 54 4.35 10.11 11.47
C SER A 54 4.15 9.17 10.28
N GLY A 55 4.72 7.98 10.37
CA GLY A 55 4.53 6.97 9.34
C GLY A 55 3.09 6.49 9.26
N ILE A 56 2.47 6.31 10.42
CA ILE A 56 1.05 5.94 10.47
C ILE A 56 0.21 7.01 9.79
N CYS A 57 0.49 8.28 10.09
CA CYS A 57 -0.24 9.37 9.45
C CYS A 57 -0.06 9.37 7.94
N ALA A 58 1.15 9.08 7.47
CA ALA A 58 1.41 9.01 6.05
C ALA A 58 0.60 7.90 5.38
N LEU A 59 0.53 6.74 6.02
CA LEU A 59 -0.25 5.63 5.48
C LEU A 59 -1.74 5.95 5.44
N VAL A 60 -2.27 6.52 6.52
CA VAL A 60 -3.68 6.88 6.57
C VAL A 60 -3.98 7.95 5.53
N GLY A 61 -3.10 8.93 5.40
CA GLY A 61 -3.25 9.95 4.36
C GLY A 61 -3.25 9.35 2.97
N GLY A 62 -2.38 8.36 2.75
CA GLY A 62 -2.35 7.65 1.48
C GLY A 62 -3.63 6.91 1.19
N LEU A 63 -4.18 6.24 2.20
CA LEU A 63 -5.45 5.53 2.03
C LEU A 63 -6.57 6.50 1.65
N ASN A 64 -6.64 7.63 2.35
CA ASN A 64 -7.66 8.62 2.04
C ASN A 64 -7.48 9.19 0.63
N ALA A 65 -6.23 9.43 0.24
CA ALA A 65 -5.95 9.93 -1.12
C ALA A 65 -6.39 8.91 -2.18
N ALA A 66 -6.12 7.63 -1.93
CA ALA A 66 -6.53 6.59 -2.88
C ALA A 66 -8.05 6.56 -3.01
N ARG A 67 -8.74 6.62 -1.88
CA ARG A 67 -10.21 6.60 -1.90
C ARG A 67 -10.79 7.79 -2.65
N ARG A 68 -10.21 8.97 -2.46
CA ARG A 68 -10.69 10.16 -3.15
C ARG A 68 -10.50 10.07 -4.66
N ARG A 69 -9.49 9.31 -5.09
CA ARG A 69 -9.17 9.17 -6.51
C ARG A 69 -9.79 7.94 -7.14
N GLY A 70 -10.60 7.20 -6.37
CA GLY A 70 -11.21 5.99 -6.88
C GLY A 70 -10.23 4.83 -7.04
N CYS A 71 -9.17 4.83 -6.25
CA CYS A 71 -8.15 3.79 -6.29
C CYS A 71 -8.21 2.96 -5.02
N ARG A 72 -7.64 1.76 -5.11
CA ARG A 72 -7.57 0.83 -3.98
C ARG A 72 -6.14 0.81 -3.47
N LEU A 73 -5.97 0.95 -2.17
CA LEU A 73 -4.66 0.87 -1.54
C LEU A 73 -4.62 -0.36 -0.65
N VAL A 74 -3.61 -1.19 -0.82
CA VAL A 74 -3.41 -2.38 -0.01
C VAL A 74 -1.99 -2.41 0.51
N ILE A 75 -1.78 -3.14 1.60
CA ILE A 75 -0.47 -3.27 2.24
C ILE A 75 -0.11 -4.74 2.29
N CYS A 76 1.16 -5.05 2.11
CA CYS A 76 1.61 -6.43 2.20
C CYS A 76 2.97 -6.53 2.89
N ASN A 77 3.30 -7.74 3.30
CA ASN A 77 4.61 -8.10 3.85
C ASN A 77 4.95 -7.36 5.13
N LEU A 78 4.00 -7.27 6.07
CA LEU A 78 4.28 -6.64 7.36
C LEU A 78 5.27 -7.50 8.15
N SER A 79 6.32 -6.85 8.69
CA SER A 79 7.18 -7.54 9.66
C SER A 79 6.39 -7.79 10.95
N ALA A 80 6.91 -8.67 11.79
CA ALA A 80 6.22 -8.98 13.04
C ALA A 80 6.01 -7.75 13.90
N THR A 81 7.02 -6.89 13.99
CA THR A 81 6.92 -5.66 14.78
C THR A 81 5.85 -4.72 14.21
N VAL A 82 5.87 -4.51 12.90
CA VAL A 82 4.90 -3.60 12.28
C VAL A 82 3.51 -4.18 12.37
N LYS A 83 3.38 -5.50 12.23
CA LYS A 83 2.08 -6.15 12.37
C LYS A 83 1.51 -5.95 13.77
N LEU A 84 2.36 -6.06 14.79
CA LEU A 84 1.93 -5.81 16.17
C LEU A 84 1.45 -4.38 16.35
N ILE A 85 2.18 -3.42 15.79
CA ILE A 85 1.78 -2.01 15.86
C ILE A 85 0.41 -1.82 15.20
N PHE A 86 0.19 -2.45 14.05
CA PHE A 86 -1.09 -2.36 13.37
C PHE A 86 -2.22 -2.94 14.22
N GLU A 87 -1.96 -4.04 14.93
CA GLU A 87 -2.97 -4.65 15.78
C GLU A 87 -3.30 -3.78 16.98
N ILE A 88 -2.27 -3.24 17.63
CA ILE A 88 -2.48 -2.38 18.81
C ILE A 88 -3.24 -1.11 18.44
N THR A 89 -2.94 -0.52 17.30
CA THR A 89 -3.57 0.71 16.85
C THR A 89 -4.85 0.47 16.07
N GLN A 90 -5.19 -0.80 15.83
CA GLN A 90 -6.36 -1.20 15.05
C GLN A 90 -6.28 -0.75 13.59
N LEU A 91 -5.09 -0.47 13.11
CA LEU A 91 -4.89 -0.17 11.68
C LEU A 91 -5.17 -1.39 10.82
N ASP A 92 -5.04 -2.58 11.39
CA ASP A 92 -5.35 -3.82 10.68
C ASP A 92 -6.83 -3.90 10.27
N GLN A 93 -7.68 -3.12 10.91
CA GLN A 93 -9.10 -3.07 10.55
C GLN A 93 -9.38 -1.99 9.52
N LEU A 94 -8.48 -1.05 9.34
CA LEU A 94 -8.65 0.06 8.41
C LEU A 94 -8.12 -0.28 7.02
N PHE A 95 -7.01 -1.01 6.97
CA PHE A 95 -6.33 -1.32 5.72
C PHE A 95 -6.58 -2.75 5.27
N GLU A 96 -6.56 -2.97 3.97
CA GLU A 96 -6.50 -4.31 3.42
C GLU A 96 -5.05 -4.78 3.50
N ILE A 97 -4.82 -5.90 4.15
CA ILE A 97 -3.47 -6.39 4.39
C ILE A 97 -3.36 -7.82 3.86
N PHE A 98 -2.31 -8.06 3.09
CA PHE A 98 -2.02 -9.36 2.51
C PHE A 98 -0.64 -9.82 2.97
N ASP A 99 -0.42 -11.13 2.95
CA ASP A 99 0.88 -11.68 3.34
C ASP A 99 1.96 -11.35 2.32
N SER A 100 1.59 -11.31 1.04
CA SER A 100 2.56 -11.00 -0.02
C SER A 100 1.87 -10.28 -1.17
N SER A 101 2.69 -9.62 -1.99
CA SER A 101 2.16 -8.95 -3.18
C SER A 101 1.62 -9.95 -4.19
N ASP A 102 2.15 -11.16 -4.20
CA ASP A 102 1.66 -12.19 -5.10
C ASP A 102 0.20 -12.54 -4.83
N GLN A 103 -0.21 -12.55 -3.56
CA GLN A 103 -1.59 -12.81 -3.22
C GLN A 103 -2.51 -11.74 -3.78
N ILE A 104 -2.07 -10.49 -3.77
CA ILE A 104 -2.86 -9.38 -4.27
C ILE A 104 -3.04 -9.50 -5.77
N ILE A 105 -1.95 -9.72 -6.48
CA ILE A 105 -1.96 -9.82 -7.92
C ILE A 105 -2.76 -11.03 -8.36
N SER A 106 -2.60 -12.15 -7.67
CA SER A 106 -3.35 -13.35 -7.99
C SER A 106 -4.84 -13.17 -7.77
N ALA A 107 -5.22 -12.42 -6.74
CA ALA A 107 -6.61 -12.17 -6.47
C ALA A 107 -7.26 -11.31 -7.56
N GLU A 108 -6.49 -10.42 -8.18
CA GLU A 108 -7.01 -9.59 -9.26
C GLU A 108 -7.09 -10.35 -10.57
N THR A 109 -6.08 -11.16 -10.85
CA THR A 109 -5.97 -11.85 -12.12
C THR A 109 -7.11 -12.83 -12.41
N PRO A 110 -7.54 -13.66 -11.45
CA PRO A 110 -8.60 -14.62 -11.75
C PRO A 110 -9.89 -13.99 -12.20
N ALA A 111 -10.19 -12.79 -11.73
CA ALA A 111 -11.39 -12.11 -12.14
C ALA A 111 -11.37 -11.78 -13.63
N VAL A 112 -10.18 -11.57 -14.15
CA VAL A 112 -10.02 -11.25 -15.57
C VAL A 112 -10.29 -12.47 -16.43
N VAL A 113 -9.86 -13.62 -15.95
CA VAL A 113 -9.96 -14.85 -16.72
C VAL A 113 -11.40 -15.28 -16.90
N ALA A 114 -12.18 -15.03 -15.88
CA ALA A 114 -13.56 -15.42 -15.94
C ALA A 114 -14.29 -14.69 -17.05
#